data_c4444c78cc6ec78d1bfdc2f1df335680
#
_entry.id   c4444c78cc6ec78d1bfdc2f1df335680
#
_cell.length_a   1.000
_cell.length_b   1.000
_cell.length_c   1.000
_cell.angle_alpha   90.00
_cell.angle_beta   90.00
_cell.angle_gamma   90.00
#
_symmetry.space_group_name_H-M   'P 1'
#
loop_
_entity.id
_entity.type
_entity.pdbx_description
1 polymer ?
#
loop_
_entity_poly.entity_id
_entity_poly.type
_entity_poly.pdbx_seq_one_letter_code
_entity_poly.pdbx_strand_id
1 'polypeptide(L)'
;KLTSADAKKSAKLSDLLNSEINALKFQYRINIGVAKPEAEVIKNFACECLRLMEASSQNKLRLSDACYLAVAALIRLYELEQDITYLFQAAYLLETGPVTEDAHPGKVLLVYLETELGLHSLAMKQYASLRVREIQQETMAHSLLTRVS
;
A
#
# COMPACT_ATOMS: atom_id res chain seq x y z
N LYS A 1 32.69 -2.32 11.36
CA LYS A 1 33.17 -1.63 10.13
C LYS A 1 32.84 -2.54 8.97
N LEU A 2 31.79 -2.22 8.18
CA LEU A 2 31.51 -2.92 6.93
C LEU A 2 32.69 -2.74 5.98
N THR A 3 33.13 -3.83 5.35
CA THR A 3 34.21 -3.75 4.37
C THR A 3 33.73 -3.02 3.10
N SER A 4 34.65 -2.38 2.36
CA SER A 4 34.32 -1.67 1.10
C SER A 4 33.61 -2.56 0.08
N ALA A 5 33.84 -3.88 0.11
CA ALA A 5 33.18 -4.86 -0.73
C ALA A 5 31.70 -5.08 -0.36
N ASP A 6 31.39 -5.10 0.94
CA ASP A 6 30.02 -5.25 1.44
C ASP A 6 29.18 -4.02 1.14
N ALA A 7 29.76 -2.82 1.22
CA ALA A 7 29.10 -1.56 0.85
C ALA A 7 28.74 -1.52 -0.66
N LYS A 8 29.65 -1.96 -1.53
CA LYS A 8 29.39 -2.02 -2.99
C LYS A 8 28.31 -3.07 -3.33
N LYS A 9 28.30 -4.22 -2.65
CA LYS A 9 27.29 -5.26 -2.85
C LYS A 9 25.90 -4.78 -2.40
N SER A 10 25.82 -4.07 -1.27
CA SER A 10 24.60 -3.48 -0.76
C SER A 10 24.06 -2.39 -1.69
N ALA A 11 24.91 -1.52 -2.24
CA ALA A 11 24.52 -0.49 -3.19
C ALA A 11 23.94 -1.12 -4.49
N LYS A 12 24.60 -2.13 -5.05
CA LYS A 12 24.11 -2.83 -6.25
C LYS A 12 22.77 -3.52 -6.03
N LEU A 13 22.57 -4.13 -4.87
CA LEU A 13 21.29 -4.76 -4.51
C LEU A 13 20.18 -3.71 -4.38
N SER A 14 20.50 -2.55 -3.81
CA SER A 14 19.57 -1.42 -3.70
C SER A 14 19.15 -0.86 -5.07
N ASP A 15 20.07 -0.79 -6.03
CA ASP A 15 19.78 -0.31 -7.39
C ASP A 15 18.91 -1.30 -8.16
N LEU A 16 19.15 -2.61 -8.01
CA LEU A 16 18.30 -3.65 -8.59
C LEU A 16 16.88 -3.58 -8.02
N LEU A 17 16.73 -3.46 -6.70
CA LEU A 17 15.43 -3.34 -6.06
C LEU A 17 14.66 -2.10 -6.55
N ASN A 18 15.34 -0.95 -6.72
CA ASN A 18 14.72 0.24 -7.29
C ASN A 18 14.24 0.00 -8.73
N SER A 19 15.04 -0.68 -9.53
CA SER A 19 14.67 -1.00 -10.91
C SER A 19 13.42 -1.86 -10.96
N GLU A 20 13.33 -2.88 -10.11
CA GLU A 20 12.16 -3.77 -10.00
C GLU A 20 10.92 -3.02 -9.52
N ILE A 21 11.02 -2.20 -8.47
CA ILE A 21 9.90 -1.37 -8.00
C ILE A 21 9.42 -0.40 -9.08
N ASN A 22 10.33 0.21 -9.84
CA ASN A 22 9.94 1.08 -10.94
C ASN A 22 9.25 0.30 -12.07
N ALA A 23 9.72 -0.91 -12.39
CA ALA A 23 9.04 -1.79 -13.34
C ALA A 23 7.62 -2.13 -12.88
N LEU A 24 7.43 -2.48 -11.60
CA LEU A 24 6.10 -2.71 -11.03
C LEU A 24 5.19 -1.47 -11.11
N LYS A 25 5.71 -0.27 -10.86
CA LYS A 25 4.94 0.98 -11.04
C LYS A 25 4.45 1.18 -12.48
N PHE A 26 5.29 0.85 -13.47
CA PHE A 26 4.89 0.87 -14.88
C PHE A 26 3.87 -0.21 -15.21
N GLN A 27 4.07 -1.44 -14.75
CA GLN A 27 3.12 -2.54 -14.94
C GLN A 27 1.75 -2.19 -14.34
N TYR A 28 1.72 -1.60 -13.14
CA TYR A 28 0.48 -1.13 -12.53
C TYR A 28 -0.27 -0.17 -13.45
N ARG A 29 0.40 0.85 -13.98
CA ARG A 29 -0.21 1.85 -14.85
C ARG A 29 -0.75 1.26 -16.15
N ILE A 30 0.00 0.33 -16.75
CA ILE A 30 -0.33 -0.21 -18.08
C ILE A 30 -1.38 -1.30 -17.97
N ASN A 31 -1.29 -2.18 -16.99
CA ASN A 31 -2.11 -3.40 -16.92
C ASN A 31 -3.28 -3.29 -15.93
N ILE A 32 -3.14 -2.49 -14.86
CA ILE A 32 -4.11 -2.44 -13.75
C ILE A 32 -4.88 -1.13 -13.72
N GLY A 33 -4.20 -0.01 -13.96
CA GLY A 33 -4.80 1.33 -14.00
C GLY A 33 -5.67 1.61 -15.22
N VAL A 34 -5.89 0.60 -16.09
CA VAL A 34 -6.77 0.69 -17.26
C VAL A 34 -8.24 0.49 -16.89
N ALA A 35 -9.14 0.86 -17.80
CA ALA A 35 -10.58 0.85 -17.54
C ALA A 35 -11.16 -0.54 -17.22
N LYS A 36 -10.61 -1.60 -17.84
CA LYS A 36 -11.09 -2.99 -17.67
C LYS A 36 -9.92 -3.96 -17.56
N PRO A 37 -9.22 -4.00 -16.42
CA PRO A 37 -8.16 -4.99 -16.20
C PRO A 37 -8.78 -6.36 -15.92
N GLU A 38 -8.08 -7.43 -16.30
CA GLU A 38 -8.46 -8.80 -15.96
C GLU A 38 -8.09 -9.10 -14.50
N ALA A 39 -8.99 -9.73 -13.75
CA ALA A 39 -8.77 -10.03 -12.33
C ALA A 39 -7.52 -10.91 -12.11
N GLU A 40 -7.27 -11.87 -13.00
CA GLU A 40 -6.10 -12.74 -12.92
C GLU A 40 -4.77 -11.97 -13.08
N VAL A 41 -4.75 -10.97 -13.96
CA VAL A 41 -3.58 -10.10 -14.15
C VAL A 41 -3.29 -9.32 -12.85
N ILE A 42 -4.34 -8.82 -12.18
CA ILE A 42 -4.19 -8.09 -10.93
C ILE A 42 -3.72 -9.02 -9.80
N LYS A 43 -4.28 -10.24 -9.71
CA LYS A 43 -3.86 -11.25 -8.72
C LYS A 43 -2.38 -11.59 -8.87
N ASN A 44 -1.94 -11.85 -10.09
CA ASN A 44 -0.54 -12.14 -10.38
C ASN A 44 0.38 -10.97 -10.02
N PHE A 45 -0.04 -9.74 -10.32
CA PHE A 45 0.70 -8.54 -9.96
C PHE A 45 0.81 -8.37 -8.43
N ALA A 46 -0.27 -8.57 -7.69
CA ALA A 46 -0.25 -8.52 -6.23
C ALA A 46 0.72 -9.56 -5.65
N CYS A 47 0.70 -10.80 -6.16
CA CYS A 47 1.63 -11.84 -5.77
C CYS A 47 3.10 -11.46 -6.06
N GLU A 48 3.37 -10.80 -7.18
CA GLU A 48 4.72 -10.35 -7.54
C GLU A 48 5.23 -9.28 -6.57
N CYS A 49 4.37 -8.32 -6.19
CA CYS A 49 4.69 -7.33 -5.16
C CYS A 49 5.02 -8.00 -3.81
N LEU A 50 4.22 -8.98 -3.38
CA LEU A 50 4.45 -9.72 -2.14
C LEU A 50 5.76 -10.51 -2.16
N ARG A 51 6.07 -11.19 -3.25
CA ARG A 51 7.36 -11.92 -3.43
C ARG A 51 8.55 -10.98 -3.33
N LEU A 52 8.44 -9.79 -3.92
CA LEU A 52 9.51 -8.79 -3.82
C LEU A 52 9.71 -8.32 -2.37
N MET A 53 8.62 -8.14 -1.63
CA MET A 53 8.67 -7.77 -0.20
C MET A 53 9.35 -8.86 0.64
N GLU A 54 9.03 -10.13 0.42
CA GLU A 54 9.64 -11.26 1.11
C GLU A 54 11.13 -11.39 0.80
N ALA A 55 11.50 -11.30 -0.48
CA ALA A 55 12.89 -11.44 -0.94
C ALA A 55 13.81 -10.32 -0.43
N SER A 56 13.27 -9.16 -0.08
CA SER A 56 14.04 -7.94 0.20
C SER A 56 13.86 -7.42 1.63
N SER A 57 13.48 -8.25 2.58
CA SER A 57 13.08 -7.91 3.96
C SER A 57 14.05 -6.99 4.75
N GLN A 58 15.29 -6.85 4.29
CA GLN A 58 16.31 -6.01 4.94
C GLN A 58 16.24 -4.51 4.57
N ASN A 59 15.46 -4.10 3.59
CA ASN A 59 15.43 -2.72 3.06
C ASN A 59 14.06 -2.05 3.21
N LYS A 60 13.60 -1.88 4.46
CA LYS A 60 12.23 -1.48 4.84
C LYS A 60 11.71 -0.22 4.13
N LEU A 61 12.53 0.81 3.91
CA LEU A 61 12.09 2.09 3.33
C LEU A 61 11.62 1.97 1.87
N ARG A 62 12.17 1.04 1.11
CA ARG A 62 11.84 0.86 -0.31
C ARG A 62 10.74 -0.16 -0.54
N LEU A 63 10.59 -1.08 0.38
CA LEU A 63 9.52 -2.07 0.36
C LEU A 63 8.14 -1.45 0.62
N SER A 64 8.07 -0.26 1.19
CA SER A 64 6.80 0.47 1.36
C SER A 64 6.12 0.73 0.01
N ASP A 65 6.88 1.06 -1.04
CA ASP A 65 6.31 1.26 -2.38
C ASP A 65 5.69 -0.02 -2.95
N ALA A 66 6.35 -1.17 -2.78
CA ALA A 66 5.81 -2.47 -3.20
C ALA A 66 4.56 -2.85 -2.38
N CYS A 67 4.56 -2.53 -1.08
CA CYS A 67 3.40 -2.70 -0.22
C CYS A 67 2.20 -1.86 -0.70
N TYR A 68 2.41 -0.58 -1.00
CA TYR A 68 1.34 0.28 -1.53
C TYR A 68 0.81 -0.20 -2.90
N LEU A 69 1.66 -0.72 -3.76
CA LEU A 69 1.24 -1.29 -5.05
C LEU A 69 0.41 -2.57 -4.85
N ALA A 70 0.79 -3.43 -3.90
CA ALA A 70 0.00 -4.61 -3.54
C ALA A 70 -1.37 -4.22 -2.98
N VAL A 71 -1.41 -3.25 -2.06
CA VAL A 71 -2.66 -2.72 -1.49
C VAL A 71 -3.55 -2.13 -2.57
N ALA A 72 -3.00 -1.31 -3.48
CA ALA A 72 -3.76 -0.74 -4.59
C ALA A 72 -4.32 -1.81 -5.53
N ALA A 73 -3.57 -2.90 -5.78
CA ALA A 73 -4.05 -4.03 -6.56
C ALA A 73 -5.20 -4.78 -5.85
N LEU A 74 -5.10 -4.99 -4.54
CA LEU A 74 -6.17 -5.62 -3.75
C LEU A 74 -7.45 -4.77 -3.72
N ILE A 75 -7.33 -3.46 -3.58
CA ILE A 75 -8.49 -2.54 -3.69
C ILE A 75 -9.13 -2.67 -5.07
N ARG A 76 -8.31 -2.74 -6.13
CA ARG A 76 -8.83 -2.90 -7.48
C ARG A 76 -9.53 -4.25 -7.70
N LEU A 77 -9.05 -5.33 -7.08
CA LEU A 77 -9.73 -6.63 -7.08
C LEU A 77 -11.08 -6.54 -6.37
N TYR A 78 -11.14 -5.85 -5.22
CA TYR A 78 -12.40 -5.62 -4.54
C TYR A 78 -13.41 -4.86 -5.42
N GLU A 79 -12.97 -3.82 -6.13
CA GLU A 79 -13.84 -3.08 -7.05
C GLU A 79 -14.42 -3.96 -8.17
N LEU A 80 -13.66 -4.96 -8.63
CA LEU A 80 -14.08 -5.87 -9.72
C LEU A 80 -14.92 -7.04 -9.22
N GLU A 81 -14.50 -7.72 -8.17
CA GLU A 81 -15.09 -8.98 -7.71
C GLU A 81 -16.06 -8.77 -6.53
N GLN A 82 -16.06 -7.59 -5.89
CA GLN A 82 -16.87 -7.24 -4.70
C GLN A 82 -16.65 -8.22 -3.52
N ASP A 83 -15.48 -8.86 -3.46
CA ASP A 83 -15.10 -9.74 -2.36
C ASP A 83 -14.38 -8.95 -1.27
N ILE A 84 -15.04 -8.81 -0.12
CA ILE A 84 -14.54 -8.06 1.04
C ILE A 84 -13.20 -8.61 1.58
N THR A 85 -12.86 -9.86 1.26
CA THR A 85 -11.61 -10.50 1.68
C THR A 85 -10.39 -9.71 1.21
N TYR A 86 -10.46 -9.08 0.03
CA TYR A 86 -9.37 -8.26 -0.49
C TYR A 86 -9.13 -6.99 0.33
N LEU A 87 -10.19 -6.40 0.89
CA LEU A 87 -10.03 -5.24 1.79
C LEU A 87 -9.37 -5.63 3.11
N PHE A 88 -9.74 -6.79 3.68
CA PHE A 88 -9.07 -7.31 4.87
C PHE A 88 -7.59 -7.61 4.61
N GLN A 89 -7.26 -8.20 3.48
CA GLN A 89 -5.87 -8.45 3.08
C GLN A 89 -5.09 -7.14 2.92
N ALA A 90 -5.70 -6.13 2.29
CA ALA A 90 -5.10 -4.81 2.11
C ALA A 90 -4.84 -4.12 3.46
N ALA A 91 -5.80 -4.13 4.37
CA ALA A 91 -5.65 -3.57 5.72
C ALA A 91 -4.55 -4.30 6.51
N TYR A 92 -4.54 -5.63 6.48
CA TYR A 92 -3.51 -6.45 7.12
C TYR A 92 -2.11 -6.13 6.60
N LEU A 93 -1.95 -5.95 5.28
CA LEU A 93 -0.67 -5.57 4.67
C LEU A 93 -0.19 -4.19 5.12
N LEU A 94 -1.10 -3.22 5.29
CA LEU A 94 -0.73 -1.89 5.79
C LEU A 94 -0.34 -1.90 7.26
N GLU A 95 -0.98 -2.75 8.08
CA GLU A 95 -0.67 -2.84 9.51
C GLU A 95 0.63 -3.62 9.78
N THR A 96 0.88 -4.69 9.03
CA THR A 96 2.00 -5.60 9.28
C THR A 96 3.19 -5.40 8.34
N GLY A 97 2.97 -4.70 7.24
CA GLY A 97 3.96 -4.50 6.18
C GLY A 97 5.08 -3.53 6.55
N PRO A 98 6.05 -3.36 5.67
CA PRO A 98 7.22 -2.50 5.86
C PRO A 98 6.89 -1.00 5.71
N VAL A 99 5.71 -0.60 6.13
CA VAL A 99 5.29 0.82 6.16
C VAL A 99 5.82 1.45 7.43
N THR A 100 6.49 2.58 7.31
CA THR A 100 6.99 3.31 8.49
C THR A 100 5.81 3.88 9.27
N GLU A 101 5.86 3.82 10.61
CA GLU A 101 4.79 4.31 11.51
C GLU A 101 4.40 5.77 11.27
N ASP A 102 5.33 6.58 10.76
CA ASP A 102 5.13 8.00 10.43
C ASP A 102 4.64 8.24 8.98
N ALA A 103 4.40 7.18 8.21
CA ALA A 103 3.99 7.31 6.81
C ALA A 103 2.52 7.72 6.70
N HIS A 104 2.26 9.02 6.57
CA HIS A 104 0.94 9.60 6.35
C HIS A 104 0.10 8.88 5.26
N PRO A 105 0.67 8.52 4.09
CA PRO A 105 -0.10 7.83 3.05
C PRO A 105 -0.67 6.49 3.50
N GLY A 106 0.09 5.70 4.26
CA GLY A 106 -0.37 4.41 4.79
C GLY A 106 -1.54 4.56 5.76
N LYS A 107 -1.48 5.54 6.66
CA LYS A 107 -2.56 5.81 7.61
C LYS A 107 -3.83 6.31 6.91
N VAL A 108 -3.70 7.15 5.88
CA VAL A 108 -4.86 7.60 5.09
C VAL A 108 -5.53 6.43 4.38
N LEU A 109 -4.75 5.54 3.77
CA LEU A 109 -5.27 4.33 3.15
C LEU A 109 -5.94 3.41 4.17
N LEU A 110 -5.37 3.28 5.35
CA LEU A 110 -5.93 2.45 6.42
C LEU A 110 -7.28 3.00 6.89
N VAL A 111 -7.39 4.31 7.10
CA VAL A 111 -8.68 4.98 7.41
C VAL A 111 -9.72 4.70 6.33
N TYR A 112 -9.34 4.76 5.05
CA TYR A 112 -10.23 4.43 3.95
C TYR A 112 -10.71 2.98 4.03
N LEU A 113 -9.78 2.02 4.16
CA LEU A 113 -10.10 0.58 4.23
C LEU A 113 -10.97 0.24 5.43
N GLU A 114 -10.66 0.76 6.61
CA GLU A 114 -11.42 0.56 7.83
C GLU A 114 -12.84 1.13 7.72
N THR A 115 -12.99 2.24 7.02
CA THR A 115 -14.32 2.83 6.73
C THR A 115 -15.12 1.95 5.78
N GLU A 116 -14.53 1.45 4.70
CA GLU A 116 -15.18 0.51 3.77
C GLU A 116 -15.57 -0.82 4.43
N LEU A 117 -14.75 -1.26 5.39
CA LEU A 117 -15.03 -2.46 6.21
C LEU A 117 -16.08 -2.24 7.31
N GLY A 118 -16.58 -1.01 7.48
CA GLY A 118 -17.53 -0.67 8.56
C GLY A 118 -16.87 -0.57 9.95
N LEU A 119 -15.55 -0.53 10.04
CA LEU A 119 -14.77 -0.43 11.29
C LEU A 119 -14.60 1.02 11.72
N HIS A 120 -15.71 1.77 11.83
CA HIS A 120 -15.70 3.23 12.02
C HIS A 120 -14.95 3.69 13.26
N SER A 121 -15.04 2.95 14.38
CA SER A 121 -14.32 3.31 15.61
C SER A 121 -12.80 3.25 15.43
N LEU A 122 -12.33 2.29 14.65
CA LEU A 122 -10.91 2.12 14.34
C LEU A 122 -10.46 3.21 13.35
N ALA A 123 -11.21 3.45 12.29
CA ALA A 123 -10.97 4.51 11.32
C ALA A 123 -10.86 5.88 12.00
N MET A 124 -11.74 6.20 12.93
CA MET A 124 -11.70 7.44 13.71
C MET A 124 -10.44 7.55 14.58
N LYS A 125 -10.01 6.46 15.20
CA LYS A 125 -8.77 6.43 15.98
C LYS A 125 -7.54 6.68 15.10
N GLN A 126 -7.48 6.02 13.94
CA GLN A 126 -6.39 6.25 12.97
C GLN A 126 -6.41 7.68 12.43
N TYR A 127 -7.60 8.20 12.08
CA TYR A 127 -7.76 9.58 11.64
C TYR A 127 -7.25 10.60 12.66
N ALA A 128 -7.61 10.45 13.93
CA ALA A 128 -7.13 11.31 15.02
C ALA A 128 -5.60 11.31 15.16
N SER A 129 -4.94 10.20 14.79
CA SER A 129 -3.48 10.08 14.84
C SER A 129 -2.77 10.82 13.69
N LEU A 130 -3.48 11.21 12.63
CA LEU A 130 -2.89 11.83 11.44
C LEU A 130 -2.38 13.26 11.65
N ARG A 131 -2.75 13.93 12.75
CA ARG A 131 -2.37 15.34 13.05
C ARG A 131 -2.62 16.28 11.85
N VAL A 132 -3.77 16.13 11.21
CA VAL A 132 -4.13 16.88 9.99
C VAL A 132 -4.37 18.34 10.36
N ARG A 133 -3.85 19.30 9.58
CA ARG A 133 -4.12 20.73 9.77
C ARG A 133 -5.59 21.02 9.52
N GLU A 134 -6.17 22.04 10.19
CA GLU A 134 -7.62 22.37 10.17
C GLU A 134 -8.24 22.38 8.76
N ILE A 135 -7.57 22.99 7.77
CA ILE A 135 -8.06 23.07 6.39
C ILE A 135 -8.15 21.69 5.71
N GLN A 136 -7.25 20.77 6.07
CA GLN A 136 -7.27 19.39 5.57
C GLN A 136 -8.29 18.53 6.32
N GLN A 137 -8.60 18.88 7.57
CA GLN A 137 -9.59 18.18 8.38
C GLN A 137 -10.98 18.25 7.77
N GLU A 138 -11.41 19.41 7.27
CA GLU A 138 -12.72 19.56 6.65
C GLU A 138 -12.90 18.66 5.42
N THR A 139 -11.89 18.61 4.55
CA THR A 139 -11.95 17.80 3.33
C THR A 139 -11.94 16.28 3.62
N MET A 140 -11.13 15.84 4.59
CA MET A 140 -11.03 14.42 4.96
C MET A 140 -12.22 13.98 5.83
N ALA A 141 -12.67 14.84 6.76
CA ALA A 141 -13.85 14.56 7.58
C ALA A 141 -15.12 14.40 6.73
N HIS A 142 -15.27 15.20 5.67
CA HIS A 142 -16.39 15.06 4.75
C HIS A 142 -16.44 13.66 4.11
N SER A 143 -15.31 13.11 3.67
CA SER A 143 -15.26 11.77 3.07
C SER A 143 -15.59 10.64 4.06
N LEU A 144 -15.28 10.83 5.34
CA LEU A 144 -15.64 9.89 6.41
C LEU A 144 -17.12 10.00 6.77
N LEU A 145 -17.63 11.22 6.95
CA LEU A 145 -19.00 11.45 7.40
C LEU A 145 -20.05 11.10 6.34
N THR A 146 -19.74 11.29 5.05
CA THR A 146 -20.66 10.91 3.96
C THR A 146 -20.83 9.41 3.78
N ARG A 147 -19.94 8.59 4.34
CA ARG A 147 -20.04 7.14 4.28
C ARG A 147 -20.59 6.50 5.55
N VAL A 148 -20.66 7.25 6.63
CA VAL A 148 -21.21 6.78 7.94
C VAL A 148 -22.70 7.09 8.07
N SER A 149 -23.23 7.95 7.22
CA SER A 149 -24.69 8.29 7.14
C SER A 149 -25.39 7.40 6.13
#